data_d9064cf853b38c01540a06a77fdb3c24
#
_entry.id   d9064cf853b38c01540a06a77fdb3c24
#
_cell.length_a   1.000
_cell.length_b   1.000
_cell.length_c   1.000
_cell.angle_alpha   90.00
_cell.angle_beta   90.00
_cell.angle_gamma   90.00
#
_symmetry.space_group_name_H-M   'P 1'
#
loop_
_entity.id
_entity.type
_entity.pdbx_description
1 polymer ?
#
loop_
_entity_poly.entity_id
_entity_poly.type
_entity_poly.pdbx_seq_one_letter_code
_entity_poly.pdbx_strand_id
1 'polypeptide(L)'
;MLVYGDNARRERARWAENLYSRFYVEPHLKGVRDLLDCDSDDPKVEELVNNDGADWTDYLNFFEFVQYLRESKQLSDEDVQALFGYYLACLKKHHATMTYISDSGKGFDYLRRLVNE
;
A
#
# COMPACT_ATOMS: atom_id res chain seq x y z
N MET A 1 -4.25 -28.61 18.83
CA MET A 1 -5.00 -28.01 17.90
C MET A 1 -5.03 -26.57 17.98
N LEU A 2 -5.38 -26.03 19.06
CA LEU A 2 -5.47 -24.62 19.28
C LEU A 2 -4.12 -23.91 19.15
N VAL A 3 -3.03 -24.61 19.43
CA VAL A 3 -1.68 -24.05 19.33
C VAL A 3 -1.34 -23.59 17.93
N TYR A 4 -1.72 -24.39 16.93
CA TYR A 4 -1.44 -24.03 15.53
C TYR A 4 -2.22 -22.79 15.11
N GLY A 5 -3.51 -22.73 15.45
CA GLY A 5 -4.33 -21.56 15.15
C GLY A 5 -3.86 -20.30 15.85
N ASP A 6 -3.42 -20.44 17.11
CA ASP A 6 -2.88 -19.31 17.87
C ASP A 6 -1.59 -18.79 17.26
N ASN A 7 -0.71 -19.66 16.80
CA ASN A 7 0.54 -19.26 16.15
C ASN A 7 0.29 -18.50 14.86
N ALA A 8 -0.64 -18.97 14.04
CA ALA A 8 -0.99 -18.27 12.80
C ALA A 8 -1.57 -16.89 13.09
N ARG A 9 -2.41 -16.78 14.12
CA ARG A 9 -3.02 -15.51 14.52
C ARG A 9 -1.98 -14.52 15.02
N ARG A 10 -1.02 -14.99 15.82
CA ARG A 10 0.08 -14.16 16.32
C ARG A 10 0.97 -13.70 15.21
N GLU A 11 1.23 -14.54 14.23
CA GLU A 11 2.05 -14.20 13.08
C GLU A 11 1.41 -13.11 12.25
N ARG A 12 0.10 -13.21 11.99
CA ARG A 12 -0.63 -12.16 11.28
C ARG A 12 -0.61 -10.84 12.05
N ALA A 13 -0.80 -10.89 13.37
CA ALA A 13 -0.75 -9.68 14.20
C ALA A 13 0.62 -9.03 14.16
N ARG A 14 1.68 -9.84 14.14
CA ARG A 14 3.04 -9.34 14.04
C ARG A 14 3.31 -8.66 12.71
N TRP A 15 2.85 -9.24 11.61
CA TRP A 15 2.96 -8.61 10.29
C TRP A 15 2.21 -7.29 10.25
N ALA A 16 0.98 -7.27 10.76
CA ALA A 16 0.16 -6.06 10.78
C ALA A 16 0.84 -4.95 11.57
N GLU A 17 1.37 -5.27 12.74
CA GLU A 17 2.07 -4.31 13.59
C GLU A 17 3.33 -3.76 12.92
N ASN A 18 4.15 -4.63 12.34
CA ASN A 18 5.36 -4.22 11.64
C ASN A 18 5.08 -3.31 10.46
N LEU A 19 4.10 -3.66 9.65
CA LEU A 19 3.75 -2.86 8.47
C LEU A 19 3.18 -1.52 8.86
N TYR A 20 2.30 -1.49 9.86
CA TYR A 20 1.73 -0.25 10.38
C TYR A 20 2.83 0.68 10.86
N SER A 21 3.76 0.16 11.66
CA SER A 21 4.87 0.94 12.19
C SER A 21 5.74 1.51 11.07
N ARG A 22 6.12 0.69 10.09
CA ARG A 22 6.92 1.15 8.95
C ARG A 22 6.22 2.24 8.16
N PHE A 23 4.94 2.05 7.90
CA PHE A 23 4.18 2.98 7.08
C PHE A 23 4.11 4.38 7.70
N TYR A 24 4.01 4.44 9.03
CA TYR A 24 3.88 5.71 9.73
C TYR A 24 5.20 6.33 10.16
N VAL A 25 6.25 5.54 10.32
CA VAL A 25 7.52 6.01 10.87
C VAL A 25 8.56 6.32 9.78
N GLU A 26 8.62 5.51 8.71
CA GLU A 26 9.63 5.69 7.65
C GLU A 26 9.42 7.02 6.93
N PRO A 27 10.43 7.96 6.99
CA PRO A 27 10.24 9.31 6.44
C PRO A 27 9.88 9.34 4.96
N HIS A 28 10.46 8.48 4.14
CA HIS A 28 10.19 8.48 2.70
C HIS A 28 8.78 8.01 2.38
N LEU A 29 8.24 7.03 3.15
CA LEU A 29 6.86 6.60 3.00
C LEU A 29 5.91 7.68 3.49
N LYS A 30 6.25 8.32 4.61
CA LYS A 30 5.44 9.40 5.18
C LYS A 30 5.31 10.56 4.22
N GLY A 31 6.40 10.94 3.55
CA GLY A 31 6.36 12.05 2.59
C GLY A 31 5.38 11.82 1.46
N VAL A 32 5.41 10.63 0.86
CA VAL A 32 4.48 10.28 -0.21
C VAL A 32 3.05 10.17 0.33
N ARG A 33 2.88 9.53 1.47
CA ARG A 33 1.57 9.38 2.11
C ARG A 33 0.90 10.73 2.33
N ASP A 34 1.64 11.69 2.88
CA ASP A 34 1.11 13.01 3.18
C ASP A 34 0.79 13.79 1.90
N LEU A 35 1.61 13.62 0.87
CA LEU A 35 1.38 14.28 -0.41
C LEU A 35 0.12 13.76 -1.11
N LEU A 36 -0.13 12.46 -1.03
CA LEU A 36 -1.32 11.87 -1.65
C LEU A 36 -2.61 12.20 -0.91
N ASP A 37 -2.52 12.62 0.34
CA ASP A 37 -3.67 13.00 1.15
C ASP A 37 -4.04 14.46 0.89
N CYS A 38 -4.45 14.72 -0.34
CA CYS A 38 -4.83 16.06 -0.81
C CYS A 38 -6.04 15.92 -1.73
N ASP A 39 -6.46 17.04 -2.32
CA ASP A 39 -7.59 17.03 -3.25
C ASP A 39 -7.30 16.13 -4.47
N SER A 40 -8.36 15.55 -5.00
CA SER A 40 -8.27 14.70 -6.18
C SER A 40 -7.59 15.44 -7.33
N ASP A 41 -6.65 14.76 -7.98
CA ASP A 41 -5.93 15.29 -9.16
C ASP A 41 -5.12 16.56 -8.90
N ASP A 42 -4.60 16.71 -7.68
CA ASP A 42 -3.69 17.80 -7.36
C ASP A 42 -2.44 17.72 -8.25
N PRO A 43 -1.99 18.85 -8.85
CA PRO A 43 -0.80 18.83 -9.71
C PRO A 43 0.47 18.33 -9.06
N LYS A 44 0.59 18.43 -7.74
CA LYS A 44 1.77 17.92 -7.02
C LYS A 44 1.86 16.40 -7.09
N VAL A 45 0.71 15.72 -7.14
CA VAL A 45 0.68 14.27 -7.28
C VAL A 45 1.13 13.86 -8.68
N GLU A 46 0.68 14.58 -9.70
CA GLU A 46 1.13 14.33 -11.06
C GLU A 46 2.64 14.50 -11.19
N GLU A 47 3.18 15.55 -10.56
CA GLU A 47 4.63 15.79 -10.54
C GLU A 47 5.38 14.66 -9.85
N LEU A 48 4.89 14.19 -8.71
CA LEU A 48 5.47 13.06 -7.98
C LEU A 48 5.56 11.81 -8.86
N VAL A 49 4.47 11.48 -9.53
CA VAL A 49 4.39 10.29 -10.40
C VAL A 49 5.30 10.44 -11.60
N ASN A 50 5.30 11.61 -12.24
CA ASN A 50 6.10 11.86 -13.44
C ASN A 50 7.60 11.84 -13.16
N ASN A 51 8.02 12.25 -11.96
CA ASN A 51 9.43 12.19 -11.57
C ASN A 51 9.92 10.76 -11.37
N ASP A 52 9.01 9.83 -11.09
CA ASP A 52 9.30 8.40 -10.95
C ASP A 52 10.51 8.13 -10.04
N GLY A 53 10.56 8.84 -8.93
CA GLY A 53 11.68 8.76 -7.99
C GLY A 53 11.60 7.56 -7.06
N ALA A 54 12.66 7.37 -6.27
CA ALA A 54 12.78 6.23 -5.36
C ALA A 54 11.69 6.21 -4.29
N ASP A 55 11.34 7.38 -3.74
CA ASP A 55 10.32 7.43 -2.69
C ASP A 55 8.95 6.99 -3.20
N TRP A 56 8.59 7.41 -4.41
CA TRP A 56 7.35 6.99 -5.05
C TRP A 56 7.34 5.49 -5.30
N THR A 57 8.44 4.97 -5.86
CA THR A 57 8.58 3.55 -6.13
C THR A 57 8.53 2.72 -4.85
N ASP A 58 9.20 3.18 -3.79
CA ASP A 58 9.17 2.50 -2.49
C ASP A 58 7.77 2.47 -1.89
N TYR A 59 7.01 3.54 -2.06
CA TYR A 59 5.63 3.60 -1.60
C TYR A 59 4.76 2.55 -2.29
N LEU A 60 4.90 2.43 -3.60
CA LEU A 60 4.17 1.41 -4.37
C LEU A 60 4.62 -0.01 -4.00
N ASN A 61 5.93 -0.20 -3.84
CA ASN A 61 6.46 -1.51 -3.42
C ASN A 61 5.95 -1.91 -2.05
N PHE A 62 5.73 -0.95 -1.16
CA PHE A 62 5.15 -1.24 0.14
C PHE A 62 3.76 -1.88 -0.02
N PHE A 63 2.89 -1.28 -0.82
CA PHE A 63 1.55 -1.83 -1.03
C PHE A 63 1.53 -3.08 -1.91
N GLU A 64 2.50 -3.20 -2.80
CA GLU A 64 2.70 -4.44 -3.55
C GLU A 64 2.93 -5.60 -2.57
N PHE A 65 3.78 -5.37 -1.57
CA PHE A 65 4.09 -6.36 -0.54
C PHE A 65 2.88 -6.62 0.37
N VAL A 66 2.12 -5.58 0.72
CA VAL A 66 0.89 -5.74 1.52
C VAL A 66 -0.07 -6.70 0.81
N GLN A 67 -0.28 -6.52 -0.48
CA GLN A 67 -1.16 -7.39 -1.25
C GLN A 67 -0.62 -8.81 -1.36
N TYR A 68 0.69 -8.95 -1.54
CA TYR A 68 1.32 -10.27 -1.52
C TYR A 68 1.03 -11.00 -0.21
N LEU A 69 1.20 -10.33 0.92
CA LEU A 69 0.93 -10.92 2.23
C LEU A 69 -0.55 -11.27 2.40
N ARG A 70 -1.43 -10.42 1.89
CA ARG A 70 -2.86 -10.67 1.93
C ARG A 70 -3.23 -11.92 1.11
N GLU A 71 -2.71 -12.04 -0.10
CA GLU A 71 -2.98 -13.19 -0.97
C GLU A 71 -2.39 -14.47 -0.40
N SER A 72 -1.27 -14.40 0.29
CA SER A 72 -0.66 -15.55 0.94
C SER A 72 -1.19 -15.82 2.36
N LYS A 73 -2.25 -15.13 2.75
CA LYS A 73 -2.95 -15.32 4.03
C LYS A 73 -2.13 -14.92 5.27
N GLN A 74 -1.08 -14.12 5.09
CA GLN A 74 -0.32 -13.55 6.20
C GLN A 74 -0.98 -12.31 6.78
N LEU A 75 -1.85 -11.66 6.00
CA LEU A 75 -2.72 -10.57 6.44
C LEU A 75 -4.15 -10.91 6.06
N SER A 76 -5.11 -10.49 6.89
CA SER A 76 -6.52 -10.62 6.56
C SER A 76 -7.02 -9.41 5.77
N ASP A 77 -8.15 -9.57 5.10
CA ASP A 77 -8.82 -8.46 4.42
C ASP A 77 -9.15 -7.34 5.41
N GLU A 78 -9.56 -7.73 6.61
CA GLU A 78 -9.90 -6.79 7.67
C GLU A 78 -8.70 -5.97 8.12
N ASP A 79 -7.54 -6.60 8.25
CA ASP A 79 -6.29 -5.92 8.60
C ASP A 79 -5.92 -4.89 7.55
N VAL A 80 -6.00 -5.25 6.28
CA VAL A 80 -5.65 -4.35 5.19
C VAL A 80 -6.57 -3.14 5.19
N GLN A 81 -7.87 -3.35 5.34
CA GLN A 81 -8.82 -2.25 5.37
C GLN A 81 -8.66 -1.37 6.61
N ALA A 82 -8.46 -1.98 7.77
CA ALA A 82 -8.34 -1.23 9.01
C ALA A 82 -7.07 -0.36 9.04
N LEU A 83 -5.96 -0.88 8.54
CA LEU A 83 -4.67 -0.19 8.62
C LEU A 83 -4.43 0.73 7.44
N PHE A 84 -4.85 0.35 6.24
CA PHE A 84 -4.45 1.02 5.02
C PHE A 84 -5.61 1.49 4.13
N GLY A 85 -6.86 1.19 4.50
CA GLY A 85 -8.02 1.49 3.65
C GLY A 85 -8.10 2.96 3.23
N TYR A 86 -7.89 3.87 4.17
CA TYR A 86 -7.92 5.30 3.88
C TYR A 86 -6.84 5.68 2.86
N TYR A 87 -5.62 5.17 3.05
CA TYR A 87 -4.50 5.53 2.18
C TYR A 87 -4.58 4.87 0.81
N LEU A 88 -5.20 3.70 0.74
CA LEU A 88 -5.52 3.10 -0.55
C LEU A 88 -6.56 3.93 -1.29
N ALA A 89 -7.54 4.48 -0.59
CA ALA A 89 -8.50 5.39 -1.19
C ALA A 89 -7.81 6.67 -1.69
N CYS A 90 -6.84 7.19 -0.94
CA CYS A 90 -6.05 8.34 -1.38
C CYS A 90 -5.29 8.02 -2.67
N LEU A 91 -4.69 6.85 -2.75
CA LEU A 91 -3.96 6.41 -3.93
C LEU A 91 -4.90 6.30 -5.14
N LYS A 92 -6.10 5.79 -4.93
CA LYS A 92 -7.08 5.54 -6.00
C LYS A 92 -7.76 6.80 -6.53
N LYS A 93 -7.80 7.87 -5.75
CA LYS A 93 -8.53 9.08 -6.17
C LYS A 93 -7.80 9.92 -7.21
N HIS A 94 -6.51 9.69 -7.41
CA HIS A 94 -5.72 10.47 -8.35
C HIS A 94 -5.59 9.74 -9.68
N HIS A 95 -5.89 10.45 -10.77
CA HIS A 95 -5.79 9.87 -12.10
C HIS A 95 -4.35 9.45 -12.43
N ALA A 96 -3.38 10.29 -12.08
CA ALA A 96 -1.97 10.01 -12.36
C ALA A 96 -1.48 8.72 -11.70
N THR A 97 -1.84 8.50 -10.43
CA THR A 97 -1.43 7.30 -9.71
C THR A 97 -2.05 6.05 -10.33
N MET A 98 -3.33 6.10 -10.65
CA MET A 98 -4.03 4.96 -11.23
C MET A 98 -3.52 4.63 -12.64
N THR A 99 -3.21 5.64 -13.44
CA THR A 99 -2.62 5.43 -14.75
C THR A 99 -1.27 4.71 -14.64
N TYR A 100 -0.43 5.15 -13.71
CA TYR A 100 0.88 4.54 -13.47
C TYR A 100 0.74 3.08 -13.05
N ILE A 101 -0.11 2.81 -12.05
CA ILE A 101 -0.28 1.46 -11.52
C ILE A 101 -0.89 0.51 -12.56
N SER A 102 -1.77 1.03 -13.41
CA SER A 102 -2.46 0.23 -14.43
C SER A 102 -1.54 -0.17 -15.59
N ASP A 103 -0.38 0.47 -15.71
CA ASP A 103 0.58 0.14 -16.74
C ASP A 103 1.30 -1.16 -16.39
N SER A 104 1.01 -2.23 -17.13
CA SER A 104 1.60 -3.55 -16.88
C SER A 104 3.12 -3.56 -17.01
N GLY A 105 3.68 -2.62 -17.79
CA GLY A 105 5.13 -2.49 -17.94
C GLY A 105 5.84 -2.02 -16.69
N LYS A 106 5.11 -1.45 -15.72
CA LYS A 106 5.68 -1.02 -14.45
C LYS A 106 5.85 -2.15 -13.44
N GLY A 107 5.18 -3.29 -13.64
CA GLY A 107 5.42 -4.48 -12.84
C GLY A 107 4.73 -4.56 -11.49
N PHE A 108 3.73 -3.72 -11.22
CA PHE A 108 3.01 -3.74 -9.95
C PHE A 108 1.75 -4.60 -10.03
N ASP A 109 1.93 -5.88 -10.27
CA ASP A 109 0.81 -6.81 -10.50
C ASP A 109 -0.05 -7.00 -9.25
N TYR A 110 0.58 -7.16 -8.08
CA TYR A 110 -0.16 -7.32 -6.82
C TYR A 110 -0.90 -6.04 -6.46
N LEU A 111 -0.24 -4.90 -6.58
CA LEU A 111 -0.86 -3.61 -6.28
C LEU A 111 -2.04 -3.32 -7.21
N ARG A 112 -1.91 -3.69 -8.48
CA ARG A 112 -3.00 -3.49 -9.45
C ARG A 112 -4.24 -4.24 -9.01
N ARG A 113 -4.10 -5.47 -8.52
CA ARG A 113 -5.23 -6.23 -7.99
C ARG A 113 -5.83 -5.58 -6.74
N LEU A 114 -4.97 -5.04 -5.89
CA LEU A 114 -5.42 -4.39 -4.65
C LEU A 114 -6.26 -3.15 -4.94
N VAL A 115 -5.82 -2.28 -5.86
CA VAL A 115 -6.54 -1.03 -6.14
C VAL A 115 -7.76 -1.24 -7.02
N ASN A 116 -7.90 -2.37 -7.67
CA ASN A 116 -9.04 -2.67 -8.54
C ASN A 116 -10.14 -3.47 -7.86
N GLU A 117 -10.03 -3.68 -6.58
CA GLU A 117 -11.08 -4.35 -5.81
C GLU A 117 -12.27 -3.45 -5.52
#